data_eedda247ba3116c4f546e5d793cd8755
#
_entry.id   eedda247ba3116c4f546e5d793cd8755
#
_cell.length_a   1.000
_cell.length_b   1.000
_cell.length_c   1.000
_cell.angle_alpha   90.00
_cell.angle_beta   90.00
_cell.angle_gamma   90.00
#
_symmetry.space_group_name_H-M   'P 1'
#
loop_
_entity.id
_entity.type
_entity.pdbx_description
1 polymer ?
#
loop_
_entity_poly.entity_id
_entity_poly.type
_entity_poly.pdbx_seq_one_letter_code
_entity_poly.pdbx_strand_id
1 'polypeptide(L)'
;MADIKKSFEPAIFYAIIAGCVVSFVSFGFSASFSVFLRPMSADLGWGREVFSLSLAIQALMWGVTQPLAGAYADKHGSTRVLAFGAIFAALGFAFRGVLFDETLFVLTGFIVGIGTGACSFPVVIVALGKVVEAKQRSFIMGLGTAAASAGMFAGAPIATILIGSIGWGSAIFLVASSFLLILPLLFFISRASGQPNSFKENVNTIQAIKIAFSDRSYTLLFFGFFVCGFHVQFIQTHLPAYIIDEGLAPIVGAWSLALIGLFNIAGSFLSGWSGQIYSKPKLLAG
;
A
#
# COMPACT_ATOMS: atom_id res chain seq x y z
N MET A 1 -10.60 -22.58 -4.18
CA MET A 1 -9.29 -22.50 -4.88
C MET A 1 -9.24 -23.38 -6.15
N ALA A 2 -9.76 -24.60 -6.15
CA ALA A 2 -9.75 -25.47 -7.34
C ALA A 2 -10.57 -24.91 -8.52
N ASP A 3 -11.69 -24.26 -8.28
CA ASP A 3 -12.53 -23.66 -9.32
C ASP A 3 -11.92 -22.39 -9.95
N ILE A 4 -11.17 -21.62 -9.18
CA ILE A 4 -10.47 -20.42 -9.66
C ILE A 4 -9.36 -20.82 -10.64
N LYS A 5 -8.65 -21.94 -10.37
CA LYS A 5 -7.59 -22.46 -11.24
C LYS A 5 -8.10 -22.95 -12.60
N LYS A 6 -9.36 -23.38 -12.69
CA LYS A 6 -10.02 -23.78 -13.95
C LYS A 6 -10.50 -22.60 -14.79
N SER A 7 -10.68 -21.42 -14.17
CA SER A 7 -11.24 -20.23 -14.83
C SER A 7 -10.19 -19.32 -15.48
N PHE A 8 -8.89 -19.50 -15.16
CA PHE A 8 -7.81 -18.66 -15.68
C PHE A 8 -6.72 -19.51 -16.31
N GLU A 9 -6.11 -18.99 -17.39
CA GLU A 9 -4.85 -19.57 -17.90
C GLU A 9 -3.79 -19.57 -16.78
N PRO A 10 -2.91 -20.58 -16.72
CA PRO A 10 -1.92 -20.70 -15.65
C PRO A 10 -1.06 -19.44 -15.45
N ALA A 11 -0.70 -18.75 -16.54
CA ALA A 11 0.08 -17.51 -16.48
C ALA A 11 -0.66 -16.39 -15.75
N ILE A 12 -1.96 -16.23 -16.02
CA ILE A 12 -2.81 -15.23 -15.38
C ILE A 12 -2.99 -15.55 -13.91
N PHE A 13 -3.19 -16.82 -13.56
CA PHE A 13 -3.33 -17.25 -12.17
C PHE A 13 -2.07 -16.91 -11.33
N TYR A 14 -0.87 -17.22 -11.83
CA TYR A 14 0.37 -16.84 -11.14
C TYR A 14 0.58 -15.34 -11.07
N ALA A 15 0.19 -14.58 -12.08
CA ALA A 15 0.25 -13.12 -12.04
C ALA A 15 -0.69 -12.52 -10.97
N ILE A 16 -1.89 -13.09 -10.81
CA ILE A 16 -2.83 -12.68 -9.76
C ILE A 16 -2.23 -12.93 -8.37
N ILE A 17 -1.66 -14.12 -8.13
CA ILE A 17 -1.00 -14.44 -6.86
C ILE A 17 0.16 -13.47 -6.62
N ALA A 18 1.02 -13.26 -7.62
CA ALA A 18 2.12 -12.31 -7.51
C ALA A 18 1.64 -10.90 -7.18
N GLY A 19 0.58 -10.42 -7.83
CA GLY A 19 -0.06 -9.14 -7.53
C GLY A 19 -0.61 -9.04 -6.11
N CYS A 20 -1.23 -10.11 -5.61
CA CYS A 20 -1.69 -10.19 -4.23
C CYS A 20 -0.53 -10.13 -3.23
N VAL A 21 0.58 -10.83 -3.50
CA VAL A 21 1.78 -10.80 -2.64
C VAL A 21 2.41 -9.40 -2.65
N VAL A 22 2.50 -8.76 -3.81
CA VAL A 22 2.98 -7.36 -3.92
C VAL A 22 2.12 -6.43 -3.06
N SER A 23 0.79 -6.53 -3.16
CA SER A 23 -0.14 -5.71 -2.38
C SER A 23 -0.03 -6.00 -0.87
N PHE A 24 0.10 -7.26 -0.49
CA PHE A 24 0.28 -7.71 0.89
C PHE A 24 1.56 -7.10 1.51
N VAL A 25 2.70 -7.25 0.84
CA VAL A 25 4.00 -6.77 1.34
C VAL A 25 4.03 -5.24 1.39
N SER A 26 3.68 -4.57 0.28
CA SER A 26 3.83 -3.12 0.18
C SER A 26 2.92 -2.38 1.14
N PHE A 27 1.65 -2.77 1.25
CA PHE A 27 0.70 -2.11 2.15
C PHE A 27 0.87 -2.57 3.59
N GLY A 28 1.12 -3.87 3.83
CA GLY A 28 1.27 -4.43 5.16
C GLY A 28 2.38 -3.78 5.96
N PHE A 29 3.58 -3.75 5.44
CA PHE A 29 4.72 -3.16 6.15
C PHE A 29 4.69 -1.63 6.19
N SER A 30 4.16 -0.98 5.15
CA SER A 30 3.98 0.48 5.18
C SER A 30 3.01 0.93 6.27
N ALA A 31 1.86 0.25 6.40
CA ALA A 31 0.84 0.56 7.41
C ALA A 31 1.31 0.20 8.83
N SER A 32 2.16 -0.81 8.97
CA SER A 32 2.64 -1.32 10.26
C SER A 32 3.90 -0.63 10.77
N PHE A 33 4.49 0.29 9.99
CA PHE A 33 5.75 0.92 10.37
C PHE A 33 5.64 1.75 11.65
N SER A 34 4.45 2.20 12.03
CA SER A 34 4.22 2.94 13.28
C SER A 34 4.59 2.18 14.56
N VAL A 35 4.64 0.84 14.53
CA VAL A 35 5.09 0.05 15.71
C VAL A 35 6.59 0.25 16.01
N PHE A 36 7.38 0.73 15.05
CA PHE A 36 8.79 1.09 15.23
C PHE A 36 8.99 2.43 15.97
N LEU A 37 7.95 3.27 16.07
CA LEU A 37 8.07 4.61 16.66
C LEU A 37 8.69 4.55 18.06
N ARG A 38 8.10 3.75 18.96
CA ARG A 38 8.55 3.71 20.36
C ARG A 38 9.95 3.15 20.53
N PRO A 39 10.31 1.97 19.98
CA PRO A 39 11.66 1.44 20.13
C PRO A 39 12.73 2.35 19.52
N MET A 40 12.46 2.95 18.36
CA MET A 40 13.39 3.89 17.73
C MET A 40 13.54 5.19 18.52
N SER A 41 12.44 5.80 18.96
CA SER A 41 12.49 7.03 19.76
C SER A 41 13.22 6.83 21.09
N ALA A 42 13.05 5.67 21.73
CA ALA A 42 13.72 5.35 22.97
C ALA A 42 15.24 5.16 22.81
N ASP A 43 15.66 4.47 21.74
CA ASP A 43 17.08 4.19 21.46
C ASP A 43 17.84 5.43 20.97
N LEU A 44 17.21 6.21 20.09
CA LEU A 44 17.85 7.35 19.44
C LEU A 44 17.69 8.68 20.20
N GLY A 45 16.84 8.69 21.23
CA GLY A 45 16.57 9.91 22.00
C GLY A 45 15.75 10.95 21.22
N TRP A 46 15.13 10.56 20.09
CA TRP A 46 14.37 11.47 19.24
C TRP A 46 12.95 11.69 19.75
N GLY A 47 12.45 12.91 19.53
CA GLY A 47 11.06 13.22 19.76
C GLY A 47 10.13 12.48 18.76
N ARG A 48 8.88 12.31 19.15
CA ARG A 48 7.87 11.67 18.29
C ARG A 48 7.57 12.47 17.03
N GLU A 49 7.82 13.77 17.06
CA GLU A 49 7.64 14.69 15.94
C GLU A 49 8.51 14.31 14.75
N VAL A 50 9.78 13.91 14.98
CA VAL A 50 10.70 13.47 13.92
C VAL A 50 10.11 12.27 13.17
N PHE A 51 9.64 11.27 13.92
CA PHE A 51 9.06 10.06 13.37
C PHE A 51 7.74 10.37 12.63
N SER A 52 6.86 11.14 13.27
CA SER A 52 5.55 11.50 12.69
C SER A 52 5.71 12.36 11.44
N LEU A 53 6.69 13.27 11.40
CA LEU A 53 6.99 14.08 10.22
C LEU A 53 7.48 13.21 9.06
N SER A 54 8.36 12.23 9.31
CA SER A 54 8.80 11.27 8.29
C SER A 54 7.62 10.48 7.71
N LEU A 55 6.68 10.02 8.56
CA LEU A 55 5.48 9.32 8.11
C LEU A 55 4.51 10.24 7.34
N ALA A 56 4.37 11.49 7.74
CA ALA A 56 3.54 12.46 7.03
C ALA A 56 4.08 12.73 5.62
N ILE A 57 5.39 12.94 5.50
CA ILE A 57 6.06 13.08 4.20
C ILE A 57 5.88 11.81 3.36
N GLN A 58 6.05 10.64 3.95
CA GLN A 58 5.83 9.36 3.28
C GLN A 58 4.40 9.27 2.73
N ALA A 59 3.38 9.59 3.53
CA ALA A 59 1.99 9.54 3.10
C ALA A 59 1.69 10.54 1.97
N LEU A 60 2.24 11.76 2.06
CA LEU A 60 2.11 12.77 1.00
C LEU A 60 2.73 12.28 -0.31
N MET A 61 3.96 11.78 -0.25
CA MET A 61 4.66 11.29 -1.44
C MET A 61 4.02 10.04 -2.01
N TRP A 62 3.48 9.16 -1.17
CA TRP A 62 2.68 8.02 -1.58
C TRP A 62 1.46 8.44 -2.41
N GLY A 63 0.72 9.45 -1.94
CA GLY A 63 -0.45 9.99 -2.64
C GLY A 63 -0.09 10.66 -3.97
N VAL A 64 0.98 11.46 -4.01
CA VAL A 64 1.44 12.14 -5.24
C VAL A 64 1.99 11.15 -6.26
N THR A 65 2.68 10.12 -5.80
CA THR A 65 3.33 9.15 -6.69
C THR A 65 2.32 8.23 -7.39
N GLN A 66 1.20 7.87 -6.75
CA GLN A 66 0.24 6.91 -7.31
C GLN A 66 -0.32 7.29 -8.68
N PRO A 67 -0.87 8.50 -8.91
CA PRO A 67 -1.38 8.87 -10.23
C PRO A 67 -0.26 8.95 -11.28
N LEU A 68 0.94 9.39 -10.91
CA LEU A 68 2.09 9.45 -11.80
C LEU A 68 2.57 8.05 -12.18
N ALA A 69 2.68 7.16 -11.20
CA ALA A 69 3.04 5.76 -11.39
C ALA A 69 2.01 5.04 -12.27
N GLY A 70 0.70 5.28 -12.05
CA GLY A 70 -0.37 4.74 -12.88
C GLY A 70 -0.25 5.20 -14.34
N ALA A 71 -0.11 6.50 -14.58
CA ALA A 71 0.05 7.06 -15.92
C ALA A 71 1.32 6.54 -16.63
N TYR A 72 2.42 6.40 -15.89
CA TYR A 72 3.65 5.83 -16.43
C TYR A 72 3.51 4.33 -16.74
N ALA A 73 2.82 3.59 -15.86
CA ALA A 73 2.54 2.17 -16.05
C ALA A 73 1.68 1.89 -17.29
N ASP A 74 0.76 2.79 -17.62
CA ASP A 74 -0.06 2.69 -18.83
C ASP A 74 0.76 2.82 -20.11
N LYS A 75 1.75 3.70 -20.12
CA LYS A 75 2.62 3.96 -21.29
C LYS A 75 3.77 2.97 -21.43
N HIS A 76 4.43 2.61 -20.32
CA HIS A 76 5.72 1.90 -20.35
C HIS A 76 5.65 0.49 -19.73
N GLY A 77 4.47 0.10 -19.22
CA GLY A 77 4.23 -1.19 -18.58
C GLY A 77 4.39 -1.13 -17.06
N SER A 78 3.48 -1.80 -16.38
CA SER A 78 3.37 -1.80 -14.90
C SER A 78 4.57 -2.47 -14.22
N THR A 79 5.18 -3.48 -14.85
CA THR A 79 6.31 -4.24 -14.27
C THR A 79 7.51 -3.34 -13.97
N ARG A 80 7.83 -2.38 -14.85
CA ARG A 80 8.94 -1.44 -14.63
C ARG A 80 8.67 -0.52 -13.45
N VAL A 81 7.44 -0.04 -13.33
CA VAL A 81 7.01 0.83 -12.23
C VAL A 81 7.06 0.10 -10.90
N LEU A 82 6.55 -1.14 -10.87
CA LEU A 82 6.58 -1.98 -9.67
C LEU A 82 8.03 -2.32 -9.26
N ALA A 83 8.92 -2.61 -10.22
CA ALA A 83 10.32 -2.86 -9.94
C ALA A 83 11.03 -1.64 -9.34
N PHE A 84 10.84 -0.47 -9.96
CA PHE A 84 11.34 0.79 -9.44
C PHE A 84 10.82 1.05 -8.03
N GLY A 85 9.50 0.90 -7.82
CA GLY A 85 8.87 1.08 -6.52
C GLY A 85 9.42 0.15 -5.44
N ALA A 86 9.60 -1.13 -5.77
CA ALA A 86 10.16 -2.12 -4.84
C ALA A 86 11.60 -1.79 -4.44
N ILE A 87 12.45 -1.40 -5.38
CA ILE A 87 13.84 -1.00 -5.11
C ILE A 87 13.88 0.28 -4.25
N PHE A 88 13.09 1.31 -4.61
CA PHE A 88 13.05 2.54 -3.84
C PHE A 88 12.50 2.35 -2.44
N ALA A 89 11.46 1.53 -2.26
CA ALA A 89 10.94 1.19 -0.95
C ALA A 89 12.00 0.44 -0.11
N ALA A 90 12.66 -0.56 -0.70
CA ALA A 90 13.73 -1.30 -0.02
C ALA A 90 14.88 -0.38 0.43
N LEU A 91 15.35 0.49 -0.45
CA LEU A 91 16.40 1.46 -0.12
C LEU A 91 15.94 2.44 0.96
N GLY A 92 14.73 2.98 0.85
CA GLY A 92 14.20 3.92 1.84
C GLY A 92 14.06 3.29 3.23
N PHE A 93 13.56 2.06 3.33
CA PHE A 93 13.51 1.33 4.61
C PHE A 93 14.91 0.97 5.12
N ALA A 94 15.83 0.54 4.24
CA ALA A 94 17.21 0.28 4.64
C ALA A 94 17.90 1.53 5.20
N PHE A 95 17.70 2.68 4.58
CA PHE A 95 18.24 3.96 5.08
C PHE A 95 17.68 4.31 6.46
N ARG A 96 16.41 4.03 6.75
CA ARG A 96 15.85 4.20 8.10
C ARG A 96 16.55 3.34 9.16
N GLY A 97 17.16 2.24 8.78
CA GLY A 97 17.91 1.36 9.68
C GLY A 97 19.36 1.79 9.94
N VAL A 98 19.92 2.71 9.14
CA VAL A 98 21.34 3.13 9.24
C VAL A 98 21.54 4.63 9.44
N LEU A 99 20.52 5.45 9.20
CA LEU A 99 20.63 6.90 9.37
C LEU A 99 20.21 7.29 10.78
N PHE A 100 21.17 7.78 11.57
CA PHE A 100 20.99 8.21 12.95
C PHE A 100 20.98 9.74 13.09
N ASP A 101 20.64 10.45 12.01
CA ASP A 101 20.41 11.89 11.97
C ASP A 101 18.94 12.18 11.73
N GLU A 102 18.33 13.06 12.52
CA GLU A 102 16.91 13.39 12.48
C GLU A 102 16.46 13.88 11.10
N THR A 103 17.24 14.81 10.51
CA THR A 103 16.91 15.41 9.21
C THR A 103 16.98 14.38 8.10
N LEU A 104 18.03 13.55 8.09
CA LEU A 104 18.19 12.48 7.11
C LEU A 104 17.08 11.43 7.27
N PHE A 105 16.71 11.07 8.50
CA PHE A 105 15.60 10.17 8.76
C PHE A 105 14.28 10.71 8.21
N VAL A 106 13.98 11.99 8.44
CA VAL A 106 12.78 12.65 7.89
C VAL A 106 12.80 12.59 6.35
N LEU A 107 13.94 12.83 5.72
CA LEU A 107 14.09 12.78 4.28
C LEU A 107 13.87 11.37 3.70
N THR A 108 14.10 10.30 4.47
CA THR A 108 13.75 8.94 4.01
C THR A 108 12.27 8.78 3.71
N GLY A 109 11.41 9.60 4.32
CA GLY A 109 9.98 9.64 4.03
C GLY A 109 9.68 9.87 2.55
N PHE A 110 10.46 10.72 1.86
CA PHE A 110 10.33 10.92 0.41
C PHE A 110 10.61 9.62 -0.36
N ILE A 111 11.73 8.96 -0.05
CA ILE A 111 12.17 7.76 -0.76
C ILE A 111 11.17 6.62 -0.54
N VAL A 112 10.77 6.38 0.71
CA VAL A 112 9.80 5.34 1.06
C VAL A 112 8.44 5.65 0.44
N GLY A 113 7.98 6.92 0.48
CA GLY A 113 6.71 7.32 -0.07
C GLY A 113 6.63 7.14 -1.59
N ILE A 114 7.69 7.53 -2.31
CA ILE A 114 7.80 7.29 -3.76
C ILE A 114 7.83 5.79 -4.05
N GLY A 115 8.66 5.03 -3.33
CA GLY A 115 8.79 3.59 -3.52
C GLY A 115 7.48 2.85 -3.30
N THR A 116 6.84 3.07 -2.16
CA THR A 116 5.57 2.41 -1.81
C THR A 116 4.41 2.90 -2.66
N GLY A 117 4.41 4.16 -3.11
CA GLY A 117 3.44 4.71 -4.04
C GLY A 117 3.51 4.07 -5.42
N ALA A 118 4.73 3.86 -5.94
CA ALA A 118 4.96 3.18 -7.21
C ALA A 118 4.72 1.66 -7.11
N CYS A 119 5.01 1.04 -5.95
CA CYS A 119 4.75 -0.38 -5.68
C CYS A 119 3.40 -0.59 -5.00
N SER A 120 2.38 0.16 -5.40
CA SER A 120 1.07 0.16 -4.75
C SER A 120 0.06 -0.73 -5.47
N PHE A 121 -0.98 -1.11 -4.73
CA PHE A 121 -2.11 -1.88 -5.22
C PHE A 121 -2.76 -1.31 -6.50
N PRO A 122 -3.02 0.01 -6.66
CA PRO A 122 -3.54 0.55 -7.92
C PRO A 122 -2.68 0.23 -9.15
N VAL A 123 -1.35 0.25 -9.01
CA VAL A 123 -0.43 -0.11 -10.11
C VAL A 123 -0.52 -1.60 -10.44
N VAL A 124 -0.68 -2.45 -9.42
CA VAL A 124 -0.94 -3.89 -9.60
C VAL A 124 -2.25 -4.12 -10.34
N ILE A 125 -3.33 -3.39 -10.00
CA ILE A 125 -4.61 -3.49 -10.72
C ILE A 125 -4.47 -3.12 -12.18
N VAL A 126 -3.75 -2.05 -12.50
CA VAL A 126 -3.48 -1.66 -13.89
C VAL A 126 -2.78 -2.81 -14.63
N ALA A 127 -1.81 -3.48 -13.98
CA ALA A 127 -1.13 -4.63 -14.54
C ALA A 127 -2.10 -5.80 -14.84
N LEU A 128 -2.88 -6.18 -13.85
CA LEU A 128 -3.79 -7.33 -13.93
C LEU A 128 -5.05 -7.04 -14.74
N GLY A 129 -5.55 -5.80 -14.68
CA GLY A 129 -6.75 -5.40 -15.40
C GLY A 129 -6.62 -5.45 -16.93
N LYS A 130 -5.38 -5.45 -17.46
CA LYS A 130 -5.10 -5.62 -18.90
C LYS A 130 -5.14 -7.09 -19.35
N VAL A 131 -5.06 -8.03 -18.43
CA VAL A 131 -4.91 -9.46 -18.69
C VAL A 131 -6.20 -10.23 -18.47
N VAL A 132 -7.14 -9.65 -17.71
CA VAL A 132 -8.41 -10.29 -17.37
C VAL A 132 -9.58 -9.66 -18.11
N GLU A 133 -10.61 -10.48 -18.39
CA GLU A 133 -11.85 -9.99 -18.98
C GLU A 133 -12.54 -8.94 -18.12
N ALA A 134 -13.30 -8.04 -18.75
CA ALA A 134 -14.00 -6.95 -18.07
C ALA A 134 -14.90 -7.45 -16.90
N LYS A 135 -15.51 -8.64 -17.07
CA LYS A 135 -16.35 -9.29 -16.06
C LYS A 135 -15.59 -9.69 -14.81
N GLN A 136 -14.31 -10.04 -14.95
CA GLN A 136 -13.45 -10.53 -13.86
C GLN A 136 -12.69 -9.40 -13.15
N ARG A 137 -12.62 -8.20 -13.73
CA ARG A 137 -11.88 -7.06 -13.17
C ARG A 137 -12.34 -6.71 -11.77
N SER A 138 -13.65 -6.67 -11.53
CA SER A 138 -14.19 -6.34 -10.20
C SER A 138 -13.76 -7.35 -9.13
N PHE A 139 -13.72 -8.64 -9.48
CA PHE A 139 -13.24 -9.70 -8.60
C PHE A 139 -11.74 -9.54 -8.28
N ILE A 140 -10.91 -9.27 -9.30
CA ILE A 140 -9.47 -9.07 -9.14
C ILE A 140 -9.17 -7.82 -8.28
N MET A 141 -9.94 -6.75 -8.47
CA MET A 141 -9.85 -5.55 -7.62
C MET A 141 -10.16 -5.88 -6.16
N GLY A 142 -11.23 -6.62 -5.91
CA GLY A 142 -11.59 -7.07 -4.56
C GLY A 142 -10.51 -7.96 -3.93
N LEU A 143 -9.97 -8.90 -4.69
CA LEU A 143 -8.91 -9.81 -4.22
C LEU A 143 -7.63 -9.06 -3.85
N GLY A 144 -7.21 -8.11 -4.66
CA GLY A 144 -6.03 -7.29 -4.37
C GLY A 144 -6.21 -6.37 -3.16
N THR A 145 -7.42 -5.78 -2.97
CA THR A 145 -7.76 -5.02 -1.77
C THR A 145 -7.75 -5.92 -0.53
N ALA A 146 -8.31 -7.12 -0.63
CA ALA A 146 -8.28 -8.09 0.46
C ALA A 146 -6.86 -8.52 0.82
N ALA A 147 -5.99 -8.71 -0.19
CA ALA A 147 -4.57 -9.03 0.03
C ALA A 147 -3.82 -7.88 0.73
N ALA A 148 -4.06 -6.63 0.34
CA ALA A 148 -3.48 -5.46 1.00
C ALA A 148 -3.94 -5.37 2.48
N SER A 149 -5.23 -5.60 2.74
CA SER A 149 -5.79 -5.59 4.10
C SER A 149 -5.29 -6.78 4.93
N ALA A 150 -5.07 -7.95 4.31
CA ALA A 150 -4.43 -9.09 4.97
C ALA A 150 -2.97 -8.78 5.34
N GLY A 151 -2.27 -8.01 4.50
CA GLY A 151 -0.94 -7.48 4.82
C GLY A 151 -0.97 -6.57 6.05
N MET A 152 -1.94 -5.67 6.15
CA MET A 152 -2.12 -4.81 7.33
C MET A 152 -2.45 -5.63 8.59
N PHE A 153 -3.32 -6.66 8.46
CA PHE A 153 -3.63 -7.57 9.56
C PHE A 153 -2.39 -8.28 10.11
N ALA A 154 -1.54 -8.82 9.22
CA ALA A 154 -0.38 -9.60 9.61
C ALA A 154 0.85 -8.73 9.93
N GLY A 155 1.00 -7.57 9.29
CA GLY A 155 2.23 -6.77 9.30
C GLY A 155 2.59 -6.23 10.69
N ALA A 156 1.63 -5.67 11.42
CA ALA A 156 1.90 -5.09 12.74
C ALA A 156 2.30 -6.15 13.79
N PRO A 157 1.58 -7.28 13.94
CA PRO A 157 2.04 -8.37 14.82
C PRO A 157 3.40 -8.94 14.42
N ILE A 158 3.64 -9.19 13.12
CA ILE A 158 4.93 -9.70 12.64
C ILE A 158 6.05 -8.71 12.97
N ALA A 159 5.87 -7.42 12.66
CA ALA A 159 6.86 -6.39 12.96
C ALA A 159 7.15 -6.31 14.46
N THR A 160 6.12 -6.36 15.32
CA THR A 160 6.29 -6.31 16.78
C THR A 160 7.05 -7.52 17.31
N ILE A 161 6.76 -8.73 16.81
CA ILE A 161 7.50 -9.95 17.18
C ILE A 161 8.96 -9.86 16.73
N LEU A 162 9.22 -9.39 15.51
CA LEU A 162 10.58 -9.20 15.00
C LEU A 162 11.36 -8.18 15.84
N ILE A 163 10.76 -7.05 16.17
CA ILE A 163 11.38 -6.02 17.03
C ILE A 163 11.75 -6.61 18.39
N GLY A 164 10.87 -7.41 18.99
CA GLY A 164 11.12 -8.04 20.28
C GLY A 164 12.19 -9.16 20.26
N SER A 165 12.37 -9.85 19.12
CA SER A 165 13.29 -10.98 19.01
C SER A 165 14.69 -10.60 18.52
N ILE A 166 14.81 -9.68 17.57
CA ILE A 166 16.08 -9.34 16.89
C ILE A 166 16.42 -7.84 16.93
N GLY A 167 15.60 -7.05 17.63
CA GLY A 167 15.74 -5.60 17.69
C GLY A 167 15.17 -4.87 16.47
N TRP A 168 14.87 -3.57 16.63
CA TRP A 168 14.23 -2.76 15.60
C TRP A 168 15.12 -2.57 14.35
N GLY A 169 16.44 -2.40 14.52
CA GLY A 169 17.35 -2.23 13.39
C GLY A 169 17.35 -3.41 12.43
N SER A 170 17.54 -4.64 12.96
CA SER A 170 17.48 -5.87 12.17
C SER A 170 16.08 -6.09 11.56
N ALA A 171 15.02 -5.77 12.30
CA ALA A 171 13.65 -5.89 11.83
C ALA A 171 13.38 -4.97 10.63
N ILE A 172 13.90 -3.72 10.62
CA ILE A 172 13.80 -2.81 9.48
C ILE A 172 14.48 -3.39 8.23
N PHE A 173 15.65 -4.01 8.38
CA PHE A 173 16.32 -4.64 7.23
C PHE A 173 15.55 -5.83 6.68
N LEU A 174 14.86 -6.60 7.52
CA LEU A 174 13.96 -7.66 7.04
C LEU A 174 12.76 -7.06 6.28
N VAL A 175 12.19 -5.95 6.76
CA VAL A 175 11.16 -5.20 6.03
C VAL A 175 11.69 -4.72 4.68
N ALA A 176 12.87 -4.11 4.64
CA ALA A 176 13.51 -3.67 3.40
C ALA A 176 13.72 -4.85 2.42
N SER A 177 14.24 -5.97 2.92
CA SER A 177 14.48 -7.17 2.12
C SER A 177 13.19 -7.77 1.55
N SER A 178 12.06 -7.67 2.27
CA SER A 178 10.77 -8.17 1.79
C SER A 178 10.30 -7.45 0.51
N PHE A 179 10.65 -6.18 0.33
CA PHE A 179 10.38 -5.46 -0.90
C PHE A 179 11.22 -5.98 -2.07
N LEU A 180 12.45 -6.42 -1.84
CA LEU A 180 13.28 -7.03 -2.88
C LEU A 180 12.73 -8.39 -3.34
N LEU A 181 12.03 -9.13 -2.45
CA LEU A 181 11.34 -10.37 -2.82
C LEU A 181 10.20 -10.14 -3.83
N ILE A 182 9.74 -8.90 -4.01
CA ILE A 182 8.76 -8.54 -5.04
C ILE A 182 9.39 -8.71 -6.44
N LEU A 183 10.68 -8.41 -6.62
CA LEU A 183 11.32 -8.41 -7.94
C LEU A 183 11.17 -9.73 -8.72
N PRO A 184 11.44 -10.91 -8.15
CA PRO A 184 11.22 -12.17 -8.87
C PRO A 184 9.74 -12.42 -9.18
N LEU A 185 8.80 -11.92 -8.35
CA LEU A 185 7.37 -12.07 -8.62
C LEU A 185 6.91 -11.27 -9.84
N LEU A 186 7.61 -10.18 -10.17
CA LEU A 186 7.30 -9.37 -11.34
C LEU A 186 7.47 -10.14 -12.66
N PHE A 187 8.27 -11.20 -12.66
CA PHE A 187 8.38 -12.10 -13.83
C PHE A 187 7.02 -12.70 -14.20
N PHE A 188 6.24 -13.15 -13.23
CA PHE A 188 4.91 -13.71 -13.47
C PHE A 188 3.93 -12.63 -13.97
N ILE A 189 4.00 -11.42 -13.42
CA ILE A 189 3.17 -10.30 -13.85
C ILE A 189 3.53 -9.90 -15.28
N SER A 190 4.83 -9.81 -15.61
CA SER A 190 5.29 -9.42 -16.94
C SER A 190 4.87 -10.42 -18.01
N ARG A 191 4.96 -11.72 -17.70
CA ARG A 191 4.61 -12.80 -18.63
C ARG A 191 3.12 -12.82 -18.95
N ALA A 192 2.27 -12.48 -17.98
CA ALA A 192 0.83 -12.40 -18.18
C ALA A 192 0.42 -11.11 -18.89
N SER A 193 1.06 -9.97 -18.59
CA SER A 193 0.62 -8.65 -19.06
C SER A 193 0.82 -8.38 -20.56
N GLY A 194 1.54 -9.23 -21.30
CA GLY A 194 1.80 -9.02 -22.74
C GLY A 194 2.52 -7.69 -23.02
N GLN A 195 2.53 -7.27 -24.28
CA GLN A 195 3.05 -5.95 -24.65
C GLN A 195 2.09 -4.84 -24.20
N PRO A 196 2.62 -3.66 -23.83
CA PRO A 196 1.81 -2.50 -23.50
C PRO A 196 0.87 -2.20 -24.66
N ASN A 197 -0.43 -2.36 -24.48
CA ASN A 197 -1.38 -1.86 -25.45
C ASN A 197 -1.25 -0.34 -25.46
N SER A 198 -0.77 0.18 -26.56
CA SER A 198 -0.79 1.62 -26.83
C SER A 198 -2.24 2.07 -27.00
N PHE A 199 -2.95 2.29 -25.91
CA PHE A 199 -4.13 3.13 -25.96
C PHE A 199 -3.63 4.52 -26.38
N LYS A 200 -3.87 4.84 -27.65
CA LYS A 200 -3.54 6.13 -28.29
C LYS A 200 -4.50 7.24 -27.82
N GLU A 201 -4.71 7.39 -26.54
CA GLU A 201 -5.22 8.65 -26.04
C GLU A 201 -4.06 9.39 -25.39
N ASN A 202 -3.48 10.32 -26.17
CA ASN A 202 -2.51 11.30 -25.70
C ASN A 202 -3.21 12.35 -24.83
N VAL A 203 -3.94 11.94 -23.81
CA VAL A 203 -4.47 12.88 -22.83
C VAL A 203 -3.30 13.25 -21.92
N ASN A 204 -2.90 14.51 -21.98
CA ASN A 204 -1.90 15.04 -21.06
C ASN A 204 -2.41 14.86 -19.62
N THR A 205 -1.62 14.21 -18.76
CA THR A 205 -2.00 13.92 -17.36
C THR A 205 -2.49 15.16 -16.63
N ILE A 206 -1.86 16.32 -16.86
CA ILE A 206 -2.27 17.61 -16.29
C ILE A 206 -3.67 18.01 -16.77
N GLN A 207 -3.96 17.78 -18.04
CA GLN A 207 -5.25 18.08 -18.65
C GLN A 207 -6.36 17.18 -18.09
N ALA A 208 -6.06 15.89 -17.90
CA ALA A 208 -6.97 14.94 -17.25
C ALA A 208 -7.29 15.35 -15.80
N ILE A 209 -6.28 15.77 -15.03
CA ILE A 209 -6.47 16.28 -13.67
C ILE A 209 -7.34 17.55 -13.67
N LYS A 210 -7.10 18.49 -14.56
CA LYS A 210 -7.92 19.71 -14.67
C LYS A 210 -9.38 19.40 -14.97
N ILE A 211 -9.64 18.49 -15.90
CA ILE A 211 -11.00 18.06 -16.26
C ILE A 211 -11.67 17.41 -15.05
N ALA A 212 -10.96 16.49 -14.33
CA ALA A 212 -11.50 15.84 -13.17
C ALA A 212 -11.91 16.84 -12.07
N PHE A 213 -11.03 17.79 -11.72
CA PHE A 213 -11.34 18.82 -10.72
C PHE A 213 -12.34 19.89 -11.18
N SER A 214 -12.67 19.94 -12.47
CA SER A 214 -13.80 20.78 -12.97
C SER A 214 -15.15 20.16 -12.66
N ASP A 215 -15.22 18.86 -12.38
CA ASP A 215 -16.45 18.18 -11.97
C ASP A 215 -16.64 18.32 -10.45
N ARG A 216 -17.79 18.88 -10.05
CA ARG A 216 -18.13 19.10 -8.63
C ARG A 216 -18.24 17.79 -7.85
N SER A 217 -18.78 16.74 -8.47
CA SER A 217 -18.95 15.44 -7.83
C SER A 217 -17.60 14.80 -7.54
N TYR A 218 -16.67 14.89 -8.50
CA TYR A 218 -15.30 14.42 -8.32
C TYR A 218 -14.59 15.18 -7.20
N THR A 219 -14.70 16.50 -7.15
CA THR A 219 -14.08 17.35 -6.13
C THR A 219 -14.62 17.02 -4.73
N LEU A 220 -15.93 16.86 -4.57
CA LEU A 220 -16.54 16.46 -3.30
C LEU A 220 -16.10 15.07 -2.86
N LEU A 221 -16.03 14.13 -3.79
CA LEU A 221 -15.55 12.78 -3.53
C LEU A 221 -14.07 12.79 -3.11
N PHE A 222 -13.25 13.61 -3.75
CA PHE A 222 -11.83 13.78 -3.40
C PHE A 222 -11.67 14.26 -1.93
N PHE A 223 -12.42 15.28 -1.51
CA PHE A 223 -12.38 15.75 -0.13
C PHE A 223 -12.94 14.73 0.87
N GLY A 224 -13.97 13.98 0.50
CA GLY A 224 -14.48 12.87 1.31
C GLY A 224 -13.43 11.79 1.56
N PHE A 225 -12.71 11.39 0.51
CA PHE A 225 -11.60 10.44 0.63
C PHE A 225 -10.41 11.02 1.41
N PHE A 226 -10.14 12.32 1.28
CA PHE A 226 -9.09 12.98 2.08
C PHE A 226 -9.37 12.85 3.58
N VAL A 227 -10.60 13.14 4.02
CA VAL A 227 -11.00 13.01 5.44
C VAL A 227 -10.87 11.56 5.90
N CYS A 228 -11.34 10.60 5.10
CA CYS A 228 -11.20 9.17 5.40
C CYS A 228 -9.73 8.77 5.53
N GLY A 229 -8.89 9.15 4.57
CA GLY A 229 -7.46 8.85 4.58
C GLY A 229 -6.75 9.47 5.80
N PHE A 230 -7.11 10.70 6.16
CA PHE A 230 -6.57 11.38 7.34
C PHE A 230 -6.88 10.62 8.63
N HIS A 231 -8.14 10.21 8.85
CA HIS A 231 -8.53 9.43 10.02
C HIS A 231 -7.78 8.10 10.12
N VAL A 232 -7.73 7.36 9.02
CA VAL A 232 -7.04 6.06 8.99
C VAL A 232 -5.57 6.22 9.30
N GLN A 233 -4.90 7.19 8.65
CA GLN A 233 -3.47 7.42 8.85
C GLN A 233 -3.16 7.90 10.26
N PHE A 234 -3.99 8.79 10.83
CA PHE A 234 -3.83 9.28 12.20
C PHE A 234 -3.88 8.13 13.22
N ILE A 235 -4.90 7.27 13.12
CA ILE A 235 -5.04 6.11 14.00
C ILE A 235 -3.86 5.14 13.83
N GLN A 236 -3.50 4.81 12.60
CA GLN A 236 -2.38 3.89 12.33
C GLN A 236 -1.04 4.41 12.87
N THR A 237 -0.82 5.72 12.85
CA THR A 237 0.45 6.32 13.29
C THR A 237 0.52 6.40 14.81
N HIS A 238 -0.54 6.83 15.47
CA HIS A 238 -0.49 7.22 16.88
C HIS A 238 -1.02 6.16 17.85
N LEU A 239 -1.94 5.28 17.42
CA LEU A 239 -2.56 4.29 18.31
C LEU A 239 -1.55 3.34 18.97
N PRO A 240 -0.53 2.76 18.28
CA PRO A 240 0.41 1.88 18.95
C PRO A 240 1.22 2.57 20.04
N ALA A 241 1.65 3.82 19.81
CA ALA A 241 2.39 4.59 20.78
C ALA A 241 1.52 4.97 21.99
N TYR A 242 0.28 5.38 21.74
CA TYR A 242 -0.70 5.71 22.79
C TYR A 242 -0.96 4.51 23.71
N ILE A 243 -1.15 3.32 23.16
CA ILE A 243 -1.39 2.10 23.95
C ILE A 243 -0.21 1.79 24.89
N ILE A 244 1.02 1.99 24.41
CA ILE A 244 2.22 1.80 25.23
C ILE A 244 2.30 2.88 26.33
N ASP A 245 1.90 4.11 26.04
CA ASP A 245 1.89 5.21 27.03
C ASP A 245 0.89 4.97 28.15
N GLU A 246 -0.21 4.28 27.85
CA GLU A 246 -1.20 3.82 28.86
C GLU A 246 -0.70 2.60 29.66
N GLY A 247 0.55 2.17 29.49
CA GLY A 247 1.17 1.08 30.23
C GLY A 247 0.83 -0.31 29.71
N LEU A 248 0.19 -0.43 28.55
CA LEU A 248 -0.15 -1.73 27.94
C LEU A 248 1.02 -2.28 27.12
N ALA A 249 1.07 -3.60 26.97
CA ALA A 249 2.10 -4.26 26.20
C ALA A 249 2.06 -3.86 24.70
N PRO A 250 3.22 -3.71 24.02
CA PRO A 250 3.28 -3.33 22.59
C PRO A 250 2.45 -4.22 21.67
N ILE A 251 2.32 -5.49 22.03
CA ILE A 251 1.54 -6.47 21.26
C ILE A 251 0.04 -6.11 21.21
N VAL A 252 -0.49 -5.40 22.21
CA VAL A 252 -1.89 -4.93 22.22
C VAL A 252 -2.08 -3.90 21.11
N GLY A 253 -1.16 -2.96 20.94
CA GLY A 253 -1.18 -1.99 19.86
C GLY A 253 -1.09 -2.65 18.47
N ALA A 254 -0.24 -3.66 18.34
CA ALA A 254 -0.12 -4.43 17.10
C ALA A 254 -1.42 -5.17 16.74
N TRP A 255 -2.06 -5.82 17.71
CA TRP A 255 -3.36 -6.48 17.50
C TRP A 255 -4.48 -5.50 17.21
N SER A 256 -4.45 -4.30 17.80
CA SER A 256 -5.43 -3.25 17.50
C SER A 256 -5.35 -2.84 16.02
N LEU A 257 -4.15 -2.63 15.49
CA LEU A 257 -3.96 -2.38 14.06
C LEU A 257 -4.36 -3.58 13.20
N ALA A 258 -4.05 -4.80 13.64
CA ALA A 258 -4.45 -6.02 12.95
C ALA A 258 -5.97 -6.12 12.83
N LEU A 259 -6.72 -5.85 13.89
CA LEU A 259 -8.18 -5.87 13.86
C LEU A 259 -8.75 -4.87 12.86
N ILE A 260 -8.16 -3.66 12.74
CA ILE A 260 -8.54 -2.70 11.70
C ILE A 260 -8.38 -3.34 10.31
N GLY A 261 -7.26 -4.04 10.05
CA GLY A 261 -7.04 -4.77 8.80
C GLY A 261 -8.08 -5.86 8.55
N LEU A 262 -8.42 -6.64 9.58
CA LEU A 262 -9.41 -7.71 9.50
C LEU A 262 -10.80 -7.18 9.14
N PHE A 263 -11.27 -6.15 9.86
CA PHE A 263 -12.56 -5.53 9.57
C PHE A 263 -12.58 -4.80 8.23
N ASN A 264 -11.45 -4.28 7.78
CA ASN A 264 -11.33 -3.71 6.44
C ASN A 264 -11.50 -4.77 5.33
N ILE A 265 -11.01 -5.99 5.54
CA ILE A 265 -11.29 -7.12 4.63
C ILE A 265 -12.80 -7.35 4.55
N ALA A 266 -13.46 -7.52 5.70
CA ALA A 266 -14.90 -7.77 5.75
C ALA A 266 -15.70 -6.61 5.12
N GLY A 267 -15.37 -5.36 5.47
CA GLY A 267 -15.99 -4.16 4.92
C GLY A 267 -15.83 -4.04 3.40
N SER A 268 -14.65 -4.35 2.87
CA SER A 268 -14.39 -4.32 1.42
C SER A 268 -15.21 -5.37 0.67
N PHE A 269 -15.35 -6.57 1.22
CA PHE A 269 -16.20 -7.61 0.64
C PHE A 269 -17.68 -7.21 0.67
N LEU A 270 -18.17 -6.74 1.81
CA LEU A 270 -19.56 -6.30 1.97
C LEU A 270 -19.88 -5.12 1.07
N SER A 271 -19.00 -4.13 0.97
CA SER A 271 -19.15 -2.99 0.08
C SER A 271 -19.15 -3.41 -1.39
N GLY A 272 -18.23 -4.29 -1.79
CA GLY A 272 -18.18 -4.83 -3.15
C GLY A 272 -19.42 -5.62 -3.52
N TRP A 273 -19.95 -6.43 -2.62
CA TRP A 273 -21.18 -7.18 -2.80
C TRP A 273 -22.41 -6.25 -2.85
N SER A 274 -22.52 -5.32 -1.91
CA SER A 274 -23.61 -4.36 -1.85
C SER A 274 -23.66 -3.45 -3.09
N GLY A 275 -22.48 -3.07 -3.62
CA GLY A 275 -22.36 -2.25 -4.83
C GLY A 275 -22.84 -2.93 -6.12
N GLN A 276 -23.06 -4.26 -6.10
CA GLN A 276 -23.68 -5.00 -7.20
C GLN A 276 -25.21 -4.99 -7.11
N ILE A 277 -25.78 -4.80 -5.91
CA ILE A 277 -27.21 -4.89 -5.64
C ILE A 277 -27.84 -3.50 -5.55
N TYR A 278 -27.15 -2.55 -4.91
CA TYR A 278 -27.66 -1.21 -4.67
C TYR A 278 -26.98 -0.15 -5.55
N SER A 279 -27.66 0.97 -5.80
CA SER A 279 -27.06 2.08 -6.53
C SER A 279 -25.90 2.71 -5.74
N LYS A 280 -24.76 2.89 -6.42
CA LYS A 280 -23.53 3.43 -5.81
C LYS A 280 -23.71 4.76 -5.05
N PRO A 281 -24.50 5.75 -5.57
CA PRO A 281 -24.76 7.00 -4.84
C PRO A 281 -25.45 6.77 -3.49
N LYS A 282 -26.39 5.82 -3.40
CA LYS A 282 -27.10 5.52 -2.14
C LYS A 282 -26.18 4.86 -1.13
N LEU A 283 -25.27 3.99 -1.58
CA LEU A 283 -24.26 3.35 -0.70
C LEU A 283 -23.21 4.33 -0.18
N LEU A 284 -22.94 5.42 -0.92
CA LEU A 284 -21.98 6.45 -0.48
C LEU A 284 -22.62 7.47 0.46
N ALA A 285 -23.95 7.59 0.45
CA ALA A 285 -24.68 8.57 1.25
C ALA A 285 -25.17 8.02 2.60
N GLY A 286 -25.23 6.71 2.79
CA GLY A 286 -25.66 6.01 4.01
C GLY A 286 -24.54 5.33 4.71
#